data_e83f12c8345753ef598e90ab80aaafc3
#
_entry.id   e83f12c8345753ef598e90ab80aaafc3
#
_cell.length_a   1.000
_cell.length_b   1.000
_cell.length_c   1.000
_cell.angle_alpha   90.00
_cell.angle_beta   90.00
_cell.angle_gamma   90.00
#
_symmetry.space_group_name_H-M   'P 1'
#
loop_
_entity.id
_entity.type
_entity.pdbx_description
1 polymer ?
#
loop_
_entity_poly.entity_id
_entity_poly.type
_entity_poly.pdbx_seq_one_letter_code
_entity_poly.pdbx_strand_id
1 'polypeptide(L)'
;MSVIEQITPQVKVCVIYHSPYGHTAKVAQYIAQGAEQAGADVHLLSVAAPQWELLDQADVIVMGCPTYMGSLTSALKQFMEDSSKRWLARTWQGKLAAGFTNGGGLSGDKLAVLQQINLFAMQHGMLWAGLPFMPTGRSPSDINRMSSFLGLMTQSDNASVE
;
A
#
# COMPACT_ATOMS: atom_id res chain seq x y z
N MET A 1 -19.59 31.09 26.34
CA MET A 1 -18.29 30.71 25.80
C MET A 1 -18.53 29.67 24.72
N SER A 2 -18.35 30.08 23.45
CA SER A 2 -18.55 29.19 22.29
C SER A 2 -17.38 28.20 22.23
N VAL A 3 -17.65 26.89 22.37
CA VAL A 3 -16.70 25.82 22.09
C VAL A 3 -16.57 25.77 20.57
N ILE A 4 -15.48 26.33 20.04
CA ILE A 4 -15.11 26.10 18.64
C ILE A 4 -14.66 24.65 18.59
N GLU A 5 -15.52 23.75 18.10
CA GLU A 5 -15.09 22.41 17.67
C GLU A 5 -13.99 22.62 16.62
N GLN A 6 -12.77 22.32 17.00
CA GLN A 6 -11.67 22.24 16.03
C GLN A 6 -11.96 21.03 15.14
N ILE A 7 -12.52 21.27 13.96
CA ILE A 7 -12.62 20.27 12.91
C ILE A 7 -11.20 19.98 12.47
N THR A 8 -10.59 18.94 13.05
CA THR A 8 -9.31 18.43 12.57
C THR A 8 -9.57 17.84 11.18
N PRO A 9 -8.90 18.30 10.12
CA PRO A 9 -9.13 17.75 8.80
C PRO A 9 -8.83 16.24 8.81
N GLN A 10 -9.77 15.46 8.27
CA GLN A 10 -9.65 14.02 8.21
C GLN A 10 -8.51 13.64 7.24
N VAL A 11 -7.61 12.75 7.66
CA VAL A 11 -6.50 12.26 6.84
C VAL A 11 -7.06 11.45 5.68
N LYS A 12 -6.67 11.79 4.46
CA LYS A 12 -7.07 11.08 3.23
C LYS A 12 -6.07 10.01 2.86
N VAL A 13 -6.53 8.77 2.79
CA VAL A 13 -5.71 7.60 2.47
C VAL A 13 -6.19 6.97 1.17
N CYS A 14 -5.31 6.83 0.19
CA CYS A 14 -5.55 6.01 -0.98
C CYS A 14 -4.79 4.69 -0.85
N VAL A 15 -5.50 3.58 -0.95
CA VAL A 15 -4.91 2.23 -1.06
C VAL A 15 -5.05 1.79 -2.51
N ILE A 16 -3.95 1.83 -3.28
CA ILE A 16 -3.96 1.45 -4.69
C ILE A 16 -3.24 0.12 -4.91
N TYR A 17 -3.87 -0.78 -5.65
CA TYR A 17 -3.36 -2.15 -5.79
C TYR A 17 -3.66 -2.78 -7.14
N HIS A 18 -2.86 -3.82 -7.46
CA HIS A 18 -3.15 -4.82 -8.48
C HIS A 18 -3.46 -6.17 -7.84
N SER A 19 -4.51 -6.85 -8.30
CA SER A 19 -4.90 -8.17 -7.77
C SER A 19 -5.66 -8.99 -8.82
N PRO A 20 -4.95 -9.80 -9.65
CA PRO A 20 -5.61 -10.57 -10.71
C PRO A 20 -6.44 -11.75 -10.18
N TYR A 21 -6.14 -12.26 -9.00
CA TYR A 21 -6.81 -13.42 -8.39
C TYR A 21 -7.51 -13.12 -7.05
N GLY A 22 -7.62 -11.86 -6.66
CA GLY A 22 -8.37 -11.43 -5.46
C GLY A 22 -7.58 -11.42 -4.15
N HIS A 23 -6.53 -12.21 -3.96
CA HIS A 23 -5.80 -12.31 -2.69
C HIS A 23 -5.20 -10.97 -2.22
N THR A 24 -4.52 -10.26 -3.12
CA THR A 24 -3.96 -8.94 -2.80
C THR A 24 -5.07 -7.90 -2.56
N ALA A 25 -6.22 -8.02 -3.24
CA ALA A 25 -7.39 -7.19 -2.99
C ALA A 25 -7.93 -7.37 -1.57
N LYS A 26 -7.97 -8.63 -1.07
CA LYS A 26 -8.37 -8.91 0.31
C LYS A 26 -7.43 -8.23 1.32
N VAL A 27 -6.13 -8.27 1.08
CA VAL A 27 -5.15 -7.55 1.92
C VAL A 27 -5.40 -6.04 1.87
N ALA A 28 -5.61 -5.48 0.69
CA ALA A 28 -5.90 -4.06 0.50
C ALA A 28 -7.18 -3.63 1.26
N GLN A 29 -8.22 -4.46 1.27
CA GLN A 29 -9.44 -4.24 2.06
C GLN A 29 -9.16 -4.17 3.56
N TYR A 30 -8.35 -5.07 4.11
CA TYR A 30 -7.98 -5.02 5.53
C TYR A 30 -7.14 -3.79 5.89
N ILE A 31 -6.25 -3.35 4.99
CA ILE A 31 -5.49 -2.11 5.17
C ILE A 31 -6.47 -0.91 5.19
N ALA A 32 -7.41 -0.86 4.25
CA ALA A 32 -8.42 0.18 4.18
C ALA A 32 -9.28 0.21 5.46
N GLN A 33 -9.79 -0.94 5.90
CA GLN A 33 -10.57 -1.05 7.13
C GLN A 33 -9.80 -0.57 8.37
N GLY A 34 -8.50 -0.91 8.47
CA GLY A 34 -7.65 -0.44 9.57
C GLY A 34 -7.49 1.08 9.56
N ALA A 35 -7.34 1.69 8.40
CA ALA A 35 -7.24 3.14 8.26
C ALA A 35 -8.58 3.84 8.58
N GLU A 36 -9.72 3.28 8.13
CA GLU A 36 -11.07 3.77 8.48
C GLU A 36 -11.32 3.71 9.98
N GLN A 37 -10.95 2.60 10.63
CA GLN A 37 -11.06 2.45 12.09
C GLN A 37 -10.21 3.48 12.86
N ALA A 38 -9.12 3.94 12.25
CA ALA A 38 -8.28 5.02 12.78
C ALA A 38 -8.84 6.43 12.47
N GLY A 39 -9.99 6.53 11.79
CA GLY A 39 -10.66 7.79 11.49
C GLY A 39 -10.25 8.44 10.17
N ALA A 40 -9.56 7.73 9.27
CA ALA A 40 -9.19 8.27 7.96
C ALA A 40 -10.35 8.21 6.95
N ASP A 41 -10.31 9.12 5.98
CA ASP A 41 -11.11 9.04 4.74
C ASP A 41 -10.36 8.16 3.74
N VAL A 42 -10.90 6.98 3.40
CA VAL A 42 -10.16 5.95 2.69
C VAL A 42 -10.76 5.67 1.31
N HIS A 43 -9.90 5.65 0.30
CA HIS A 43 -10.23 5.26 -1.07
C HIS A 43 -9.46 4.02 -1.48
N LEU A 44 -10.18 2.96 -1.83
CA LEU A 44 -9.61 1.71 -2.32
C LEU A 44 -9.64 1.69 -3.85
N LEU A 45 -8.47 1.69 -4.49
CA LEU A 45 -8.31 1.94 -5.92
C LEU A 45 -7.60 0.77 -6.62
N SER A 46 -8.03 0.47 -7.85
CA SER A 46 -7.33 -0.46 -8.73
C SER A 46 -6.37 0.29 -9.65
N VAL A 47 -5.18 -0.27 -9.88
CA VAL A 47 -4.22 0.28 -10.87
C VAL A 47 -4.76 0.24 -12.31
N ALA A 48 -5.75 -0.62 -12.60
CA ALA A 48 -6.39 -0.69 -13.92
C ALA A 48 -7.29 0.51 -14.22
N ALA A 49 -7.75 1.22 -13.17
CA ALA A 49 -8.58 2.41 -13.27
C ALA A 49 -8.16 3.41 -12.17
N PRO A 50 -6.96 3.95 -12.21
CA PRO A 50 -6.48 4.84 -11.18
C PRO A 50 -7.27 6.15 -11.22
N GLN A 51 -7.81 6.55 -10.09
CA GLN A 51 -8.48 7.83 -9.94
C GLN A 51 -7.43 8.86 -9.51
N TRP A 52 -6.80 9.46 -10.50
CA TRP A 52 -5.64 10.32 -10.31
C TRP A 52 -5.90 11.51 -9.39
N GLU A 53 -7.10 12.10 -9.46
CA GLU A 53 -7.48 13.25 -8.65
C GLU A 53 -7.53 12.88 -7.16
N LEU A 54 -8.00 11.67 -6.82
CA LEU A 54 -7.99 11.18 -5.44
C LEU A 54 -6.58 10.96 -4.93
N LEU A 55 -5.71 10.37 -5.77
CA LEU A 55 -4.28 10.19 -5.45
C LEU A 55 -3.57 11.52 -5.26
N ASP A 56 -3.89 12.51 -6.09
CA ASP A 56 -3.31 13.86 -5.99
C ASP A 56 -3.77 14.60 -4.73
N GLN A 57 -4.98 14.31 -4.22
CA GLN A 57 -5.53 14.90 -2.99
C GLN A 57 -5.20 14.10 -1.72
N ALA A 58 -4.71 12.87 -1.84
CA ALA A 58 -4.39 12.03 -0.69
C ALA A 58 -3.22 12.58 0.13
N ASP A 59 -3.26 12.39 1.44
CA ASP A 59 -2.13 12.61 2.36
C ASP A 59 -1.22 11.38 2.41
N VAL A 60 -1.80 10.19 2.24
CA VAL A 60 -1.13 8.90 2.29
C VAL A 60 -1.49 8.06 1.05
N ILE A 61 -0.49 7.47 0.41
CA ILE A 61 -0.67 6.50 -0.69
C ILE A 61 -0.04 5.18 -0.29
N VAL A 62 -0.87 4.16 -0.10
CA VAL A 62 -0.44 2.78 0.17
C VAL A 62 -0.52 1.99 -1.14
N MET A 63 0.59 1.39 -1.54
CA MET A 63 0.70 0.72 -2.85
C MET A 63 0.98 -0.77 -2.69
N GLY A 64 0.32 -1.62 -3.48
CA GLY A 64 0.57 -3.05 -3.40
C GLY A 64 0.21 -3.87 -4.64
N CYS A 65 0.89 -5.00 -4.76
CA CYS A 65 0.61 -6.01 -5.78
C CYS A 65 1.12 -7.39 -5.32
N PRO A 66 0.74 -8.49 -6.00
CA PRO A 66 1.38 -9.76 -5.74
C PRO A 66 2.84 -9.75 -6.20
N THR A 67 3.66 -10.60 -5.57
CA THR A 67 5.03 -10.88 -6.01
C THR A 67 4.99 -11.95 -7.10
N TYR A 68 5.31 -11.58 -8.33
CA TYR A 68 5.38 -12.49 -9.47
C TYR A 68 6.77 -12.45 -10.12
N MET A 69 7.35 -13.62 -10.34
CA MET A 69 8.65 -13.76 -10.99
C MET A 69 9.75 -12.85 -10.37
N GLY A 70 9.74 -12.75 -9.04
CA GLY A 70 10.72 -11.97 -8.29
C GLY A 70 10.54 -10.46 -8.33
N SER A 71 9.40 -9.96 -8.83
CA SER A 71 9.17 -8.53 -9.05
C SER A 71 7.74 -8.11 -8.78
N LEU A 72 7.49 -6.80 -8.82
CA LEU A 72 6.15 -6.25 -8.92
C LEU A 72 5.51 -6.63 -10.26
N THR A 73 4.17 -6.56 -10.32
CA THR A 73 3.43 -6.90 -11.54
C THR A 73 3.58 -5.83 -12.61
N SER A 74 3.48 -6.25 -13.89
CA SER A 74 3.50 -5.33 -15.03
C SER A 74 2.43 -4.23 -14.93
N ALA A 75 1.23 -4.55 -14.42
CA ALA A 75 0.17 -3.58 -14.23
C ALA A 75 0.51 -2.49 -13.19
N LEU A 76 1.16 -2.86 -12.07
CA LEU A 76 1.63 -1.86 -11.11
C LEU A 76 2.79 -1.04 -11.71
N LYS A 77 3.67 -1.67 -12.48
CA LYS A 77 4.76 -0.96 -13.16
C LYS A 77 4.21 0.05 -14.18
N GLN A 78 3.19 -0.32 -14.94
CA GLN A 78 2.53 0.60 -15.86
C GLN A 78 1.93 1.81 -15.13
N PHE A 79 1.22 1.58 -14.02
CA PHE A 79 0.73 2.67 -13.17
C PHE A 79 1.85 3.62 -12.72
N MET A 80 3.00 3.07 -12.33
CA MET A 80 4.17 3.88 -11.95
C MET A 80 4.68 4.74 -13.12
N GLU A 81 4.72 4.19 -14.33
CA GLU A 81 5.13 4.93 -15.53
C GLU A 81 4.11 6.01 -15.93
N ASP A 82 2.82 5.70 -15.82
CA ASP A 82 1.72 6.64 -16.12
C ASP A 82 1.70 7.83 -15.14
N SER A 83 2.30 7.69 -13.95
CA SER A 83 2.42 8.78 -12.98
C SER A 83 3.50 9.82 -13.33
N SER A 84 4.25 9.64 -14.42
CA SER A 84 5.42 10.45 -14.78
C SER A 84 5.16 11.95 -14.82
N LYS A 85 3.97 12.38 -15.25
CA LYS A 85 3.58 13.82 -15.24
C LYS A 85 3.51 14.37 -13.81
N ARG A 86 3.04 13.54 -12.84
CA ARG A 86 2.96 13.91 -11.43
C ARG A 86 4.33 13.97 -10.78
N TRP A 87 5.22 13.06 -11.19
CA TRP A 87 6.63 13.11 -10.80
C TRP A 87 7.30 14.41 -11.27
N LEU A 88 7.12 14.80 -12.53
CA LEU A 88 7.67 16.03 -13.08
C LEU A 88 7.11 17.27 -12.37
N ALA A 89 5.80 17.29 -12.09
CA ALA A 89 5.12 18.38 -11.39
C ALA A 89 5.33 18.36 -9.86
N ARG A 90 6.00 17.33 -9.32
CA ARG A 90 6.22 17.14 -7.87
C ARG A 90 4.93 17.09 -7.06
N THR A 91 3.82 16.62 -7.68
CA THR A 91 2.48 16.62 -7.08
C THR A 91 2.39 15.79 -5.78
N TRP A 92 3.19 14.71 -5.69
CA TRP A 92 3.16 13.81 -4.52
C TRP A 92 4.29 14.07 -3.52
N GLN A 93 5.09 15.12 -3.71
CA GLN A 93 6.17 15.46 -2.81
C GLN A 93 5.64 15.72 -1.38
N GLY A 94 6.29 15.07 -0.40
CA GLY A 94 5.94 15.22 1.02
C GLY A 94 4.76 14.37 1.49
N LYS A 95 4.01 13.69 0.59
CA LYS A 95 2.98 12.72 0.99
C LYS A 95 3.62 11.52 1.69
N LEU A 96 2.89 10.85 2.57
CA LEU A 96 3.30 9.56 3.12
C LEU A 96 3.08 8.44 2.10
N ALA A 97 3.99 7.49 2.05
CA ALA A 97 3.89 6.28 1.25
C ALA A 97 4.15 5.03 2.09
N ALA A 98 3.43 3.96 1.82
CA ALA A 98 3.67 2.63 2.37
C ALA A 98 3.47 1.57 1.28
N GLY A 99 3.98 0.36 1.53
CA GLY A 99 3.86 -0.72 0.57
C GLY A 99 3.44 -2.04 1.18
N PHE A 100 2.75 -2.85 0.37
CA PHE A 100 2.40 -4.23 0.72
C PHE A 100 2.51 -5.16 -0.47
N THR A 101 2.74 -6.43 -0.20
CA THR A 101 2.76 -7.47 -1.22
C THR A 101 2.26 -8.80 -0.67
N ASN A 102 1.73 -9.62 -1.57
CA ASN A 102 1.24 -10.96 -1.28
C ASN A 102 1.90 -11.99 -2.19
N GLY A 103 1.93 -13.23 -1.75
CA GLY A 103 2.37 -14.36 -2.58
C GLY A 103 2.31 -15.68 -1.84
N GLY A 104 2.38 -16.80 -2.57
CA GLY A 104 2.27 -18.15 -2.02
C GLY A 104 3.44 -18.56 -1.12
N GLY A 105 4.66 -18.07 -1.36
CA GLY A 105 5.81 -18.29 -0.49
C GLY A 105 5.72 -17.51 0.82
N LEU A 106 6.52 -17.87 1.83
CA LEU A 106 6.54 -17.13 3.11
C LEU A 106 7.09 -15.72 2.93
N SER A 107 8.33 -15.56 2.53
CA SER A 107 8.96 -14.26 2.30
C SER A 107 9.60 -14.20 0.91
N GLY A 108 10.68 -14.94 0.64
CA GLY A 108 11.33 -15.02 -0.67
C GLY A 108 11.56 -13.64 -1.30
N ASP A 109 11.13 -13.49 -2.54
CA ASP A 109 11.32 -12.28 -3.35
C ASP A 109 10.37 -11.12 -3.00
N LYS A 110 9.53 -11.25 -1.98
CA LYS A 110 8.60 -10.18 -1.55
C LYS A 110 9.31 -8.89 -1.21
N LEU A 111 10.53 -8.98 -0.66
CA LEU A 111 11.34 -7.81 -0.35
C LEU A 111 11.66 -7.00 -1.62
N ALA A 112 11.94 -7.66 -2.74
CA ALA A 112 12.23 -6.99 -4.00
C ALA A 112 11.05 -6.12 -4.48
N VAL A 113 9.81 -6.57 -4.28
CA VAL A 113 8.61 -5.78 -4.60
C VAL A 113 8.53 -4.54 -3.70
N LEU A 114 8.69 -4.70 -2.39
CA LEU A 114 8.66 -3.58 -1.45
C LEU A 114 9.76 -2.55 -1.72
N GLN A 115 10.96 -3.01 -2.09
CA GLN A 115 12.07 -2.12 -2.47
C GLN A 115 11.75 -1.31 -3.74
N GLN A 116 11.12 -1.92 -4.73
CA GLN A 116 10.72 -1.23 -5.97
C GLN A 116 9.63 -0.17 -5.68
N ILE A 117 8.63 -0.49 -4.85
CA ILE A 117 7.60 0.47 -4.44
C ILE A 117 8.23 1.60 -3.63
N ASN A 118 9.13 1.29 -2.69
CA ASN A 118 9.85 2.29 -1.91
C ASN A 118 10.66 3.23 -2.80
N LEU A 119 11.45 2.68 -3.74
CA LEU A 119 12.25 3.49 -4.65
C LEU A 119 11.36 4.41 -5.50
N PHE A 120 10.22 3.92 -5.97
CA PHE A 120 9.23 4.72 -6.69
C PHE A 120 8.70 5.88 -5.83
N ALA A 121 8.35 5.62 -4.58
CA ALA A 121 7.92 6.66 -3.64
C ALA A 121 9.02 7.72 -3.42
N MET A 122 10.28 7.28 -3.27
CA MET A 122 11.42 8.20 -3.14
C MET A 122 11.62 9.08 -4.38
N GLN A 123 11.44 8.54 -5.59
CA GLN A 123 11.50 9.33 -6.82
C GLN A 123 10.44 10.44 -6.83
N HIS A 124 9.23 10.18 -6.32
CA HIS A 124 8.18 11.19 -6.17
C HIS A 124 8.43 12.18 -5.01
N GLY A 125 9.47 11.95 -4.19
CA GLY A 125 9.77 12.77 -3.00
C GLY A 125 8.80 12.54 -1.85
N MET A 126 8.19 11.36 -1.78
CA MET A 126 7.32 10.96 -0.69
C MET A 126 8.14 10.53 0.54
N LEU A 127 7.49 10.47 1.69
CA LEU A 127 8.06 9.97 2.94
C LEU A 127 7.60 8.53 3.16
N TRP A 128 8.54 7.61 3.38
CA TRP A 128 8.20 6.20 3.52
C TRP A 128 7.85 5.81 4.96
N ALA A 129 6.73 5.14 5.13
CA ALA A 129 6.31 4.52 6.38
C ALA A 129 6.49 2.99 6.29
N GLY A 130 7.39 2.46 7.09
CA GLY A 130 7.59 1.02 7.24
C GLY A 130 6.61 0.38 8.22
N LEU A 131 6.77 -0.91 8.47
CA LEU A 131 5.96 -1.68 9.41
C LEU A 131 6.70 -1.78 10.77
N PRO A 132 6.20 -1.13 11.84
CA PRO A 132 6.94 -1.02 13.10
C PRO A 132 6.77 -2.21 14.05
N PHE A 133 5.97 -3.22 13.66
CA PHE A 133 5.61 -4.32 14.56
C PHE A 133 6.71 -5.38 14.63
N MET A 134 7.11 -5.72 15.85
CA MET A 134 7.98 -6.86 16.09
C MET A 134 7.23 -8.18 15.84
N PRO A 135 7.90 -9.20 15.28
CA PRO A 135 7.32 -10.52 15.15
C PRO A 135 6.94 -11.12 16.52
N THR A 136 5.71 -11.60 16.67
CA THR A 136 5.26 -12.26 17.91
C THR A 136 5.48 -13.75 17.89
N GLY A 137 5.75 -14.34 16.72
CA GLY A 137 5.97 -15.74 16.49
C GLY A 137 5.98 -16.09 15.01
N ARG A 138 5.71 -17.36 14.67
CA ARG A 138 5.75 -17.87 13.30
C ARG A 138 4.45 -18.53 12.85
N SER A 139 3.47 -18.62 13.72
CA SER A 139 2.15 -19.17 13.40
C SER A 139 1.38 -18.24 12.44
N PRO A 140 0.39 -18.74 11.69
CA PRO A 140 -0.44 -17.90 10.82
C PRO A 140 -1.13 -16.73 11.52
N SER A 141 -1.43 -16.88 12.82
CA SER A 141 -2.07 -15.83 13.65
C SER A 141 -1.09 -14.83 14.26
N ASP A 142 0.22 -15.05 14.12
CA ASP A 142 1.22 -14.17 14.71
C ASP A 142 1.41 -12.88 13.88
N ILE A 143 1.59 -11.77 14.60
CA ILE A 143 1.84 -10.46 14.01
C ILE A 143 3.23 -10.46 13.38
N ASN A 144 3.33 -9.92 12.18
CA ASN A 144 4.57 -9.79 11.40
C ASN A 144 5.42 -11.07 11.36
N ARG A 145 4.79 -12.25 11.25
CA ARG A 145 5.49 -13.55 11.22
C ARG A 145 6.52 -13.67 10.10
N MET A 146 6.43 -12.82 9.07
CA MET A 146 7.37 -12.73 7.94
C MET A 146 8.62 -11.91 8.29
N SER A 147 8.67 -11.26 9.45
CA SER A 147 9.76 -10.33 9.85
C SER A 147 10.03 -9.24 8.81
N SER A 148 8.96 -8.67 8.29
CA SER A 148 9.02 -7.60 7.27
C SER A 148 8.89 -6.24 7.93
N PHE A 149 9.89 -5.38 7.77
CA PHE A 149 9.90 -4.03 8.33
C PHE A 149 9.81 -2.95 7.27
N LEU A 150 10.19 -3.23 6.02
CA LEU A 150 10.07 -2.26 4.94
C LEU A 150 8.62 -2.01 4.53
N GLY A 151 7.74 -3.00 4.69
CA GLY A 151 6.32 -2.93 4.38
C GLY A 151 5.63 -4.25 4.72
N LEU A 152 4.34 -4.36 4.45
CA LEU A 152 3.55 -5.54 4.77
C LEU A 152 3.79 -6.66 3.75
N MET A 153 4.21 -7.82 4.25
CA MET A 153 4.22 -9.07 3.48
C MET A 153 3.10 -9.98 3.99
N THR A 154 2.35 -10.56 3.07
CA THR A 154 1.33 -11.57 3.37
C THR A 154 1.55 -12.85 2.57
N GLN A 155 1.00 -13.94 3.03
CA GLN A 155 0.99 -15.21 2.34
C GLN A 155 -0.45 -15.67 2.13
N SER A 156 -0.74 -16.13 0.92
CA SER A 156 -1.97 -16.86 0.60
C SER A 156 -1.61 -18.16 -0.10
N ASP A 157 -2.41 -19.19 0.13
CA ASP A 157 -2.38 -20.39 -0.70
C ASP A 157 -3.11 -20.15 -2.02
N ASN A 158 -3.24 -21.20 -2.83
CA ASN A 158 -3.94 -21.13 -4.12
C ASN A 158 -5.45 -21.39 -4.00
N ALA A 159 -6.02 -21.34 -2.78
CA ALA A 159 -7.45 -21.49 -2.58
C ALA A 159 -8.22 -20.27 -3.12
N SER A 160 -9.51 -20.42 -3.33
CA SER A 160 -10.41 -19.32 -3.67
C SER A 160 -10.40 -18.27 -2.54
N VAL A 161 -10.54 -17.00 -2.90
CA VAL A 161 -10.68 -15.91 -1.93
C VAL A 161 -12.13 -15.85 -1.50
N GLU A 162 -12.42 -16.31 -0.29
CA GLU A 162 -13.71 -16.18 0.37
C GLU A 162 -13.77 -14.93 1.27
#